data_4c4bc3b0213596edff1725ac6a67fc58
#
_entry.id   4c4bc3b0213596edff1725ac6a67fc58
#
_cell.length_a   1.000
_cell.length_b   1.000
_cell.length_c   1.000
_cell.angle_alpha   90.00
_cell.angle_beta   90.00
_cell.angle_gamma   90.00
#
_symmetry.space_group_name_H-M   'P 1'
#
loop_
_entity.id
_entity.type
_entity.pdbx_description
1 polymer ?
#
loop_
_entity_poly.entity_id
_entity_poly.type
_entity_poly.pdbx_seq_one_letter_code
_entity_poly.pdbx_strand_id
1 'polypeptide(L)'
;MAYCLQTLKGISLDCESSMGGIKAVYLANFEDVKGVTLDTAGEKITGFTMSEGVKFKEYQFRKNTGSMNSTLTADETTGLNYVTTEVSLIFTKMETAKRIEMTALAQAQLAVIVLDSNGIYWYTTKDEYAAASAGAGETGTAKGDRNAYSLTLTSENNTYPFEVDAAVIATITE
;
A
#
# COMPACT_ATOMS: atom_id res chain seq x y z
N MET A 1 10.70 37.88 -3.80
CA MET A 1 10.07 36.68 -3.23
C MET A 1 10.14 35.57 -4.27
N ALA A 2 10.69 34.43 -3.90
CA ALA A 2 10.68 33.26 -4.78
C ALA A 2 9.33 32.55 -4.61
N TYR A 3 8.57 32.44 -5.67
CA TYR A 3 7.32 31.70 -5.69
C TYR A 3 7.63 30.25 -6.11
N CYS A 4 7.15 29.27 -5.36
CA CYS A 4 7.19 27.86 -5.76
C CYS A 4 6.08 27.62 -6.81
N LEU A 5 6.41 27.88 -8.07
CA LEU A 5 5.46 27.67 -9.17
C LEU A 5 5.47 26.20 -9.60
N GLN A 6 4.31 25.58 -9.62
CA GLN A 6 4.08 24.23 -10.13
C GLN A 6 3.35 24.30 -11.48
N THR A 7 3.72 23.38 -12.39
CA THR A 7 3.03 23.26 -13.68
C THR A 7 1.75 22.44 -13.48
N LEU A 8 0.61 23.09 -13.62
CA LEU A 8 -0.71 22.45 -13.50
C LEU A 8 -1.16 21.91 -14.86
N LYS A 9 -1.54 20.62 -14.90
CA LYS A 9 -2.01 19.96 -16.13
C LYS A 9 -3.55 19.91 -16.26
N GLY A 10 -4.28 20.22 -15.18
CA GLY A 10 -5.75 20.08 -15.12
C GLY A 10 -6.17 18.60 -14.98
N ILE A 11 -7.42 18.40 -14.59
CA ILE A 11 -8.05 17.08 -14.47
C ILE A 11 -9.36 17.15 -15.26
N SER A 12 -9.54 16.26 -16.23
CA SER A 12 -10.77 16.12 -16.98
C SER A 12 -11.73 15.17 -16.27
N LEU A 13 -13.03 15.41 -16.43
CA LEU A 13 -14.03 14.45 -15.96
C LEU A 13 -13.92 13.16 -16.76
N ASP A 14 -13.76 12.04 -16.06
CA ASP A 14 -13.80 10.71 -16.64
C ASP A 14 -15.24 10.19 -16.62
N CYS A 15 -15.65 9.53 -17.70
CA CYS A 15 -16.95 8.87 -17.82
C CYS A 15 -16.90 7.36 -17.50
N GLU A 16 -15.74 6.84 -17.13
CA GLU A 16 -15.60 5.43 -16.76
C GLU A 16 -16.11 5.17 -15.34
N SER A 17 -16.56 3.94 -15.11
CA SER A 17 -17.01 3.50 -13.80
C SER A 17 -15.79 3.27 -12.88
N SER A 18 -15.81 3.89 -11.71
CA SER A 18 -14.80 3.66 -10.67
C SER A 18 -15.37 2.85 -9.52
N MET A 19 -14.66 1.78 -9.15
CA MET A 19 -15.04 0.88 -8.04
C MET A 19 -14.12 1.10 -6.85
N GLY A 20 -14.70 1.23 -5.66
CA GLY A 20 -13.95 1.31 -4.40
C GLY A 20 -13.42 -0.05 -3.93
N GLY A 21 -12.49 0.00 -2.98
CA GLY A 21 -11.88 -1.15 -2.34
C GLY A 21 -10.62 -1.67 -3.03
N ILE A 22 -10.01 -2.66 -2.41
CA ILE A 22 -8.77 -3.30 -2.90
C ILE A 22 -8.97 -4.80 -3.07
N LYS A 23 -8.23 -5.41 -3.99
CA LYS A 23 -8.32 -6.84 -4.33
C LYS A 23 -7.21 -7.67 -3.71
N ALA A 24 -6.00 -7.17 -3.69
CA ALA A 24 -4.83 -7.85 -3.15
C ALA A 24 -3.81 -6.84 -2.64
N VAL A 25 -2.93 -7.30 -1.76
CA VAL A 25 -1.79 -6.54 -1.29
C VAL A 25 -0.54 -7.41 -1.41
N TYR A 26 0.54 -6.82 -1.87
CA TYR A 26 1.83 -7.46 -2.02
C TYR A 26 2.80 -6.82 -1.04
N LEU A 27 3.43 -7.63 -0.20
CA LEU A 27 4.35 -7.19 0.82
C LEU A 27 5.74 -7.81 0.63
N ALA A 28 6.76 -7.03 0.90
CA ALA A 28 8.15 -7.47 1.01
C ALA A 28 8.83 -6.68 2.12
N ASN A 29 10.01 -7.10 2.58
CA ASN A 29 10.80 -6.25 3.45
C ASN A 29 11.27 -5.02 2.67
N PHE A 30 11.21 -3.86 3.29
CA PHE A 30 11.58 -2.60 2.67
C PHE A 30 13.07 -2.59 2.25
N GLU A 31 13.94 -3.18 3.06
CA GLU A 31 15.37 -3.28 2.76
C GLU A 31 15.69 -4.13 1.53
N ASP A 32 14.79 -5.01 1.12
CA ASP A 32 14.96 -5.85 -0.07
C ASP A 32 14.63 -5.11 -1.37
N VAL A 33 13.96 -3.98 -1.29
CA VAL A 33 13.74 -3.06 -2.42
C VAL A 33 14.92 -2.11 -2.53
N LYS A 34 15.87 -2.42 -3.39
CA LYS A 34 17.11 -1.63 -3.56
C LYS A 34 16.92 -0.36 -4.37
N GLY A 35 15.89 -0.32 -5.19
CA GLY A 35 15.57 0.85 -5.99
C GLY A 35 14.31 0.69 -6.81
N VAL A 36 13.81 1.83 -7.24
CA VAL A 36 12.60 1.95 -8.06
C VAL A 36 12.94 2.74 -9.31
N THR A 37 12.56 2.22 -10.48
CA THR A 37 12.74 2.89 -11.77
C THR A 37 11.42 3.54 -12.17
N LEU A 38 11.46 4.84 -12.42
CA LEU A 38 10.33 5.60 -12.94
C LEU A 38 10.39 5.65 -14.47
N ASP A 39 9.26 5.92 -15.11
CA ASP A 39 9.20 6.24 -16.53
C ASP A 39 9.89 7.58 -16.84
N THR A 40 9.99 7.94 -18.13
CA THR A 40 10.64 9.18 -18.58
C THR A 40 9.93 10.44 -18.10
N ALA A 41 8.65 10.36 -17.78
CA ALA A 41 7.86 11.46 -17.22
C ALA A 41 7.97 11.53 -15.67
N GLY A 42 8.48 10.48 -15.02
CA GLY A 42 8.56 10.38 -13.56
C GLY A 42 7.20 10.14 -12.90
N GLU A 43 6.23 9.62 -13.64
CA GLU A 43 4.83 9.49 -13.20
C GLU A 43 4.47 8.07 -12.78
N LYS A 44 5.04 7.04 -13.45
CA LYS A 44 4.79 5.62 -13.17
C LYS A 44 6.06 4.85 -12.84
N ILE A 45 5.91 3.81 -12.03
CA ILE A 45 6.99 2.87 -11.76
C ILE A 45 7.00 1.80 -12.85
N THR A 46 8.13 1.70 -13.54
CA THR A 46 8.38 0.76 -14.63
C THR A 46 9.36 -0.34 -14.26
N GLY A 47 9.89 -0.34 -13.05
CA GLY A 47 10.79 -1.38 -12.57
C GLY A 47 11.11 -1.28 -11.08
N PHE A 48 11.43 -2.44 -10.52
CA PHE A 48 11.96 -2.57 -9.17
C PHE A 48 13.29 -3.33 -9.22
N THR A 49 14.26 -2.86 -8.47
CA THR A 49 15.50 -3.59 -8.20
C THR A 49 15.37 -4.25 -6.84
N MET A 50 15.21 -5.57 -6.83
CA MET A 50 15.06 -6.36 -5.60
C MET A 50 16.39 -7.02 -5.20
N SER A 51 16.53 -7.41 -3.93
CA SER A 51 17.58 -8.32 -3.47
C SER A 51 17.47 -9.66 -4.21
N GLU A 52 18.62 -10.33 -4.43
CA GLU A 52 18.66 -11.60 -5.19
C GLU A 52 17.76 -12.66 -4.54
N GLY A 53 16.88 -13.25 -5.34
CA GLY A 53 15.97 -14.32 -4.89
C GLY A 53 14.79 -13.88 -4.04
N VAL A 54 14.63 -12.57 -3.79
CA VAL A 54 13.51 -12.04 -3.02
C VAL A 54 12.44 -11.48 -3.93
N LYS A 55 11.18 -11.78 -3.59
CA LYS A 55 10.00 -11.31 -4.30
C LYS A 55 8.95 -10.82 -3.32
N PHE A 56 8.05 -9.98 -3.82
CA PHE A 56 6.84 -9.61 -3.08
C PHE A 56 5.94 -10.82 -2.91
N LYS A 57 5.37 -10.97 -1.72
CA LYS A 57 4.40 -12.01 -1.40
C LYS A 57 2.99 -11.47 -1.44
N GLU A 58 2.10 -12.20 -2.10
CA GLU A 58 0.70 -11.82 -2.18
C GLU A 58 -0.05 -12.16 -0.90
N TYR A 59 -0.79 -11.20 -0.37
CA TYR A 59 -1.69 -11.38 0.77
C TYR A 59 -3.13 -11.23 0.29
N GLN A 60 -3.85 -12.35 0.32
CA GLN A 60 -5.24 -12.43 -0.12
C GLN A 60 -6.18 -12.31 1.07
N PHE A 61 -7.26 -11.59 0.87
CA PHE A 61 -8.33 -11.37 1.84
C PHE A 61 -9.67 -11.42 1.15
N ARG A 62 -10.76 -11.49 1.92
CA ARG A 62 -12.11 -11.55 1.35
C ARG A 62 -12.50 -10.21 0.71
N LYS A 63 -13.37 -10.29 -0.30
CA LYS A 63 -13.96 -9.11 -0.94
C LYS A 63 -14.54 -8.16 0.10
N ASN A 64 -14.30 -6.87 -0.06
CA ASN A 64 -14.75 -5.77 0.81
C ASN A 64 -14.21 -5.82 2.26
N THR A 65 -13.04 -6.42 2.47
CA THR A 65 -12.39 -6.47 3.78
C THR A 65 -11.01 -5.79 3.80
N GLY A 66 -10.65 -5.13 2.74
CA GLY A 66 -9.43 -4.32 2.66
C GLY A 66 -9.73 -2.92 2.14
N SER A 67 -8.93 -1.96 2.58
CA SER A 67 -9.01 -0.58 2.14
C SER A 67 -7.63 0.10 2.13
N MET A 68 -7.48 1.08 1.27
CA MET A 68 -6.34 2.00 1.25
C MET A 68 -6.86 3.43 1.32
N ASN A 69 -6.27 4.23 2.19
CA ASN A 69 -6.60 5.64 2.34
C ASN A 69 -5.31 6.46 2.41
N SER A 70 -5.23 7.53 1.62
CA SER A 70 -4.08 8.43 1.60
C SER A 70 -4.54 9.84 1.94
N THR A 71 -3.97 10.41 2.99
CA THR A 71 -4.32 11.73 3.52
C THR A 71 -3.12 12.67 3.40
N LEU A 72 -3.31 13.78 2.69
CA LEU A 72 -2.32 14.85 2.61
C LEU A 72 -2.39 15.72 3.87
N THR A 73 -1.26 15.90 4.53
CA THR A 73 -1.08 16.91 5.58
C THR A 73 -0.17 18.00 5.04
N ALA A 74 -0.67 19.23 5.02
CA ALA A 74 0.07 20.41 4.57
C ALA A 74 -0.10 21.55 5.56
N ASP A 75 1.01 22.22 5.88
CA ASP A 75 1.03 23.42 6.72
C ASP A 75 1.93 24.47 6.06
N GLU A 76 1.33 25.55 5.59
CA GLU A 76 2.02 26.65 4.91
C GLU A 76 2.99 27.39 5.85
N THR A 77 2.66 27.45 7.14
CA THR A 77 3.46 28.18 8.13
C THR A 77 4.79 27.49 8.42
N THR A 78 4.77 26.16 8.51
CA THR A 78 5.96 25.34 8.78
C THR A 78 6.61 24.79 7.52
N GLY A 79 5.95 24.92 6.36
CA GLY A 79 6.37 24.33 5.10
C GLY A 79 6.21 22.80 5.07
N LEU A 80 5.43 22.24 6.00
CA LEU A 80 5.20 20.81 6.11
C LEU A 80 4.29 20.33 4.97
N ASN A 81 4.69 19.26 4.29
CA ASN A 81 3.89 18.63 3.25
C ASN A 81 4.26 17.14 3.15
N TYR A 82 3.38 16.28 3.61
CA TYR A 82 3.54 14.83 3.50
C TYR A 82 2.19 14.13 3.35
N VAL A 83 2.22 12.91 2.83
CA VAL A 83 1.06 12.05 2.63
C VAL A 83 1.18 10.82 3.52
N THR A 84 0.22 10.63 4.41
CA THR A 84 0.08 9.43 5.20
C THR A 84 -0.83 8.45 4.47
N THR A 85 -0.34 7.26 4.16
CA THR A 85 -1.13 6.20 3.54
C THR A 85 -1.35 5.07 4.53
N GLU A 86 -2.61 4.74 4.76
CA GLU A 86 -3.05 3.64 5.61
C GLU A 86 -3.64 2.53 4.74
N VAL A 87 -3.16 1.31 4.94
CA VAL A 87 -3.69 0.10 4.30
C VAL A 87 -4.24 -0.82 5.38
N SER A 88 -5.54 -0.98 5.42
CA SER A 88 -6.24 -1.83 6.39
C SER A 88 -6.66 -3.15 5.75
N LEU A 89 -6.32 -4.25 6.41
CA LEU A 89 -6.54 -5.61 5.94
C LEU A 89 -7.24 -6.43 7.01
N ILE A 90 -8.13 -7.34 6.58
CA ILE A 90 -8.81 -8.28 7.47
C ILE A 90 -8.64 -9.70 6.92
N PHE A 91 -7.97 -10.55 7.70
CA PHE A 91 -7.75 -11.95 7.40
C PHE A 91 -8.72 -12.81 8.20
N THR A 92 -9.71 -13.37 7.54
CA THR A 92 -10.73 -14.19 8.18
C THR A 92 -10.18 -15.52 8.68
N LYS A 93 -10.77 -16.02 9.77
CA LYS A 93 -10.41 -17.25 10.47
C LYS A 93 -9.06 -17.16 11.20
N MET A 94 -9.12 -17.10 12.51
CA MET A 94 -7.94 -17.17 13.37
C MET A 94 -7.37 -18.59 13.35
N GLU A 95 -6.09 -18.70 12.95
CA GLU A 95 -5.33 -19.96 12.91
C GLU A 95 -3.85 -19.70 13.16
N THR A 96 -3.13 -20.76 13.54
CA THR A 96 -1.72 -20.66 13.95
C THR A 96 -0.83 -20.04 12.88
N ALA A 97 -1.00 -20.42 11.62
CA ALA A 97 -0.20 -19.88 10.52
C ALA A 97 -0.36 -18.36 10.39
N LYS A 98 -1.61 -17.88 10.40
CA LYS A 98 -1.92 -16.44 10.36
C LYS A 98 -1.41 -15.70 11.60
N ARG A 99 -1.49 -16.32 12.78
CA ARG A 99 -0.96 -15.70 14.01
C ARG A 99 0.54 -15.45 13.90
N ILE A 100 1.30 -16.42 13.39
CA ILE A 100 2.75 -16.30 13.21
C ILE A 100 3.04 -15.17 12.20
N GLU A 101 2.37 -15.19 11.08
CA GLU A 101 2.53 -14.17 10.03
C GLU A 101 2.18 -12.77 10.52
N MET A 102 1.07 -12.61 11.22
CA MET A 102 0.66 -11.34 11.80
C MET A 102 1.68 -10.79 12.79
N THR A 103 2.30 -11.66 13.59
CA THR A 103 3.36 -11.26 14.52
C THR A 103 4.61 -10.80 13.77
N ALA A 104 4.97 -11.48 12.68
CA ALA A 104 6.09 -11.09 11.83
C ALA A 104 5.84 -9.73 11.14
N LEU A 105 4.66 -9.54 10.56
CA LEU A 105 4.27 -8.29 9.92
C LEU A 105 4.22 -7.11 10.90
N ALA A 106 3.84 -7.35 12.15
CA ALA A 106 3.79 -6.32 13.17
C ALA A 106 5.18 -5.77 13.57
N GLN A 107 6.23 -6.52 13.34
CA GLN A 107 7.61 -6.12 13.66
C GLN A 107 8.43 -5.72 12.42
N ALA A 108 7.91 -5.98 11.23
CA ALA A 108 8.63 -5.76 9.97
C ALA A 108 8.53 -4.32 9.48
N GLN A 109 9.57 -3.88 8.79
CA GLN A 109 9.56 -2.70 7.94
C GLN A 109 9.22 -3.16 6.53
N LEU A 110 8.08 -2.73 6.02
CA LEU A 110 7.47 -3.32 4.84
C LEU A 110 7.48 -2.37 3.64
N ALA A 111 7.74 -2.93 2.45
CA ALA A 111 7.38 -2.36 1.17
C ALA A 111 6.00 -2.88 0.77
N VAL A 112 5.11 -1.99 0.35
CA VAL A 112 3.69 -2.30 0.13
C VAL A 112 3.25 -1.89 -1.27
N ILE A 113 2.70 -2.85 -2.02
CA ILE A 113 1.99 -2.61 -3.29
C ILE A 113 0.54 -3.05 -3.10
N VAL A 114 -0.39 -2.21 -3.49
CA VAL A 114 -1.83 -2.45 -3.37
C VAL A 114 -2.46 -2.55 -4.75
N LEU A 115 -3.22 -3.61 -5.01
CA LEU A 115 -4.06 -3.73 -6.20
C LEU A 115 -5.48 -3.24 -5.87
N ASP A 116 -5.93 -2.19 -6.51
CA ASP A 116 -7.29 -1.67 -6.35
C ASP A 116 -8.33 -2.45 -7.14
N SER A 117 -9.60 -2.12 -6.94
CA SER A 117 -10.71 -2.77 -7.63
C SER A 117 -10.81 -2.42 -9.12
N ASN A 118 -10.14 -1.35 -9.56
CA ASN A 118 -10.07 -0.92 -10.94
C ASN A 118 -8.92 -1.60 -11.71
N GLY A 119 -8.07 -2.38 -11.03
CA GLY A 119 -6.96 -3.11 -11.62
C GLY A 119 -5.66 -2.33 -11.68
N ILE A 120 -5.55 -1.24 -10.93
CA ILE A 120 -4.36 -0.41 -10.85
C ILE A 120 -3.55 -0.82 -9.62
N TYR A 121 -2.22 -0.89 -9.79
CA TYR A 121 -1.28 -1.19 -8.71
C TYR A 121 -0.69 0.09 -8.16
N TRP A 122 -0.71 0.25 -6.84
CA TRP A 122 -0.24 1.42 -6.11
C TRP A 122 0.91 1.06 -5.17
N TYR A 123 2.08 1.64 -5.37
CA TYR A 123 3.23 1.51 -4.48
C TYR A 123 3.21 2.63 -3.44
N THR A 124 3.07 2.25 -2.17
CA THR A 124 2.82 3.20 -1.07
C THR A 124 4.05 3.54 -0.25
N THR A 125 5.22 2.94 -0.53
CA THR A 125 6.42 3.00 0.31
C THR A 125 7.65 3.44 -0.46
N LYS A 126 7.50 4.45 -1.31
CA LYS A 126 8.62 4.91 -2.15
C LYS A 126 9.74 5.57 -1.34
N ASP A 127 9.39 6.43 -0.40
CA ASP A 127 10.37 7.23 0.36
C ASP A 127 10.66 6.59 1.73
N GLU A 128 9.63 6.04 2.39
CA GLU A 128 9.76 5.39 3.69
C GLU A 128 8.99 4.07 3.73
N TYR A 129 9.39 3.19 4.63
CA TYR A 129 8.74 1.90 4.87
C TYR A 129 7.35 2.07 5.49
N ALA A 130 6.51 1.06 5.32
CA ALA A 130 5.28 0.91 6.06
C ALA A 130 5.51 0.08 7.32
N ALA A 131 4.90 0.50 8.42
CA ALA A 131 4.89 -0.24 9.67
C ALA A 131 3.46 -0.52 10.12
N ALA A 132 3.28 -1.56 10.91
CA ALA A 132 2.01 -1.84 11.55
C ALA A 132 1.68 -0.76 12.58
N SER A 133 0.59 -0.04 12.38
CA SER A 133 0.09 1.00 13.30
C SER A 133 -1.01 0.50 14.23
N ALA A 134 -1.76 -0.52 13.80
CA ALA A 134 -2.80 -1.16 14.59
C ALA A 134 -3.01 -2.61 14.14
N GLY A 135 -3.48 -3.44 15.05
CA GLY A 135 -3.85 -4.82 14.77
C GLY A 135 -4.72 -5.39 15.88
N ALA A 136 -5.61 -6.30 15.52
CA ALA A 136 -6.44 -7.00 16.49
C ALA A 136 -6.71 -8.44 16.02
N GLY A 137 -6.95 -9.33 16.99
CA GLY A 137 -7.50 -10.65 16.74
C GLY A 137 -8.78 -10.80 17.52
N GLU A 138 -9.88 -11.16 16.86
CA GLU A 138 -11.20 -11.27 17.47
C GLU A 138 -11.93 -12.51 17.02
N THR A 139 -12.62 -13.17 17.93
CA THR A 139 -13.44 -14.36 17.63
C THR A 139 -14.92 -14.04 17.51
N GLY A 140 -15.34 -12.87 17.98
CA GLY A 140 -16.75 -12.57 18.19
C GLY A 140 -17.37 -13.36 19.34
N THR A 141 -18.64 -13.16 19.59
CA THR A 141 -19.42 -13.80 20.65
C THR A 141 -20.48 -14.74 20.07
N ALA A 142 -21.17 -14.30 19.02
CA ALA A 142 -22.20 -15.07 18.34
C ALA A 142 -21.65 -15.74 17.06
N LYS A 143 -22.38 -16.75 16.55
CA LYS A 143 -21.99 -17.46 15.32
C LYS A 143 -21.93 -16.57 14.06
N GLY A 144 -22.65 -15.46 14.08
CA GLY A 144 -22.65 -14.47 12.99
C GLY A 144 -21.55 -13.44 13.09
N ASP A 145 -20.82 -13.40 14.19
CA ASP A 145 -19.75 -12.44 14.42
C ASP A 145 -18.49 -12.80 13.63
N ARG A 146 -17.65 -11.79 13.42
CA ARG A 146 -16.40 -11.95 12.70
C ARG A 146 -15.36 -12.67 13.57
N ASN A 147 -14.74 -13.70 13.00
CA ASN A 147 -13.53 -14.34 13.53
C ASN A 147 -12.39 -14.02 12.56
N ALA A 148 -11.48 -13.12 12.95
CA ALA A 148 -10.47 -12.61 12.04
C ALA A 148 -9.29 -11.95 12.77
N TYR A 149 -8.18 -11.80 12.05
CA TYR A 149 -7.13 -10.84 12.37
C TYR A 149 -7.31 -9.59 11.50
N SER A 150 -7.18 -8.41 12.09
CA SER A 150 -7.08 -7.15 11.38
C SER A 150 -5.67 -6.57 11.53
N LEU A 151 -5.19 -5.91 10.48
CA LEU A 151 -3.90 -5.24 10.46
C LEU A 151 -4.03 -3.92 9.70
N THR A 152 -3.49 -2.86 10.25
CA THR A 152 -3.35 -1.58 9.57
C THR A 152 -1.88 -1.26 9.42
N LEU A 153 -1.44 -1.05 8.20
CA LEU A 153 -0.10 -0.62 7.84
C LEU A 153 -0.14 0.86 7.50
N THR A 154 0.79 1.63 8.04
CA THR A 154 0.88 3.06 7.79
C THR A 154 2.25 3.41 7.23
N SER A 155 2.28 4.20 6.16
CA SER A 155 3.49 4.78 5.57
C SER A 155 3.34 6.28 5.39
N GLU A 156 4.45 7.01 5.50
CA GLU A 156 4.50 8.45 5.28
C GLU A 156 5.46 8.76 4.15
N ASN A 157 4.99 9.49 3.15
CA ASN A 157 5.75 9.80 1.94
C ASN A 157 5.54 11.26 1.54
N ASN A 158 6.43 11.80 0.73
CA ASN A 158 6.32 13.17 0.23
C ASN A 158 5.21 13.35 -0.82
N THR A 159 4.74 12.24 -1.42
CA THR A 159 3.73 12.24 -2.48
C THR A 159 2.70 11.14 -2.26
N TYR A 160 1.57 11.22 -2.97
CA TYR A 160 0.62 10.13 -3.06
C TYR A 160 1.28 8.85 -3.63
N PRO A 161 0.70 7.66 -3.38
CA PRO A 161 1.19 6.40 -3.93
C PRO A 161 1.42 6.47 -5.45
N PHE A 162 2.51 5.85 -5.90
CA PHE A 162 2.85 5.77 -7.32
C PHE A 162 2.13 4.61 -7.99
N GLU A 163 1.60 4.83 -9.19
CA GLU A 163 1.12 3.77 -10.04
C GLU A 163 2.28 2.89 -10.51
N VAL A 164 2.09 1.57 -10.48
CA VAL A 164 3.05 0.58 -10.95
C VAL A 164 2.53 -0.06 -12.24
N ASP A 165 3.40 -0.21 -13.22
CA ASP A 165 3.06 -0.93 -14.44
C ASP A 165 2.74 -2.41 -14.12
N ALA A 166 1.59 -2.89 -14.59
CA ALA A 166 1.15 -4.26 -14.37
C ALA A 166 2.14 -5.32 -14.91
N ALA A 167 2.88 -5.01 -15.97
CA ALA A 167 3.90 -5.89 -16.52
C ALA A 167 5.05 -6.16 -15.53
N VAL A 168 5.37 -5.20 -14.67
CA VAL A 168 6.43 -5.31 -13.66
C VAL A 168 6.01 -6.27 -12.54
N ILE A 169 4.75 -6.24 -12.14
CA ILE A 169 4.23 -7.05 -11.04
C ILE A 169 4.51 -8.53 -11.27
N ALA A 170 4.26 -9.05 -12.48
CA ALA A 170 4.50 -10.45 -12.81
C ALA A 170 5.98 -10.88 -12.65
N THR A 171 6.92 -9.95 -12.68
CA THR A 171 8.36 -10.24 -12.52
C THR A 171 8.82 -10.22 -11.06
N ILE A 172 8.16 -9.45 -10.20
CA ILE A 172 8.57 -9.19 -8.81
C ILE A 172 7.70 -9.90 -7.77
N THR A 173 6.63 -10.59 -8.17
CA THR A 173 5.74 -11.34 -7.26
C THR A 173 5.94 -12.85 -7.38
N GLU A 174 5.63 -13.55 -6.28
CA GLU A 174 5.53 -15.02 -6.21
C GLU A 174 4.12 -15.47 -6.47
#